data_4b2f951a44ae82cc67256a9b688b3ab0
#
_entry.id   4b2f951a44ae82cc67256a9b688b3ab0
#
_cell.length_a   1.000
_cell.length_b   1.000
_cell.length_c   1.000
_cell.angle_alpha   90.00
_cell.angle_beta   90.00
_cell.angle_gamma   90.00
#
_symmetry.space_group_name_H-M   'P 1'
#
loop_
_entity.id
_entity.type
_entity.pdbx_description
1 polymer ?
#
loop_
_entity_poly.entity_id
_entity_poly.type
_entity_poly.pdbx_seq_one_letter_code
_entity_poly.pdbx_strand_id
1 'polypeptide(L)'
;PKGTSEINELYDEILKLGEDIVRTQNNLENQRNQLDSILAYMVDGVIATDRRGNIIMANKSALHYLNTDNDLLMQKNIVEVLKIADQYNFYDLLEKEPEITIETHDAGNESISLHIKFAIFRRESGFISGIIAVLHDMTEQDKAERERRLFVSNVSHELRTPLTSVKAYLEALEDGAIEDKE
;
A
#
# COMPACT_ATOMS: atom_id res chain seq x y z
N PRO A 1 67.99 8.38 5.98
CA PRO A 1 66.82 8.40 5.05
C PRO A 1 65.77 7.33 5.25
N LYS A 2 65.72 6.61 6.40
CA LYS A 2 64.58 5.72 6.67
C LYS A 2 63.25 6.49 6.87
N GLY A 3 63.30 7.68 7.45
CA GLY A 3 62.10 8.49 7.69
C GLY A 3 61.41 9.03 6.44
N THR A 4 62.11 9.17 5.32
CA THR A 4 61.53 9.67 4.06
C THR A 4 60.68 8.57 3.36
N SER A 5 61.07 7.29 3.50
CA SER A 5 60.32 6.15 2.97
C SER A 5 59.02 5.94 3.73
N GLU A 6 59.03 6.05 5.05
CA GLU A 6 57.83 5.92 5.92
C GLU A 6 56.82 7.06 5.67
N ILE A 7 57.31 8.29 5.42
CA ILE A 7 56.45 9.43 5.06
C ILE A 7 55.81 9.23 3.70
N ASN A 8 56.52 8.70 2.71
CA ASN A 8 55.97 8.41 1.41
C ASN A 8 54.93 7.28 1.44
N GLU A 9 55.18 6.21 2.20
CA GLU A 9 54.18 5.15 2.44
C GLU A 9 52.92 5.70 3.08
N LEU A 10 53.06 6.54 4.11
CA LEU A 10 51.90 7.17 4.76
C LEU A 10 51.14 8.10 3.80
N TYR A 11 51.87 8.83 2.96
CA TYR A 11 51.23 9.70 1.94
C TYR A 11 50.46 8.88 0.92
N ASP A 12 50.98 7.78 0.44
CA ASP A 12 50.32 6.88 -0.49
C ASP A 12 49.08 6.22 0.13
N GLU A 13 49.16 5.82 1.42
CA GLU A 13 47.98 5.31 2.15
C GLU A 13 46.88 6.36 2.31
N ILE A 14 47.26 7.60 2.62
CA ILE A 14 46.27 8.71 2.73
C ILE A 14 45.60 8.98 1.37
N LEU A 15 46.33 9.01 0.27
CA LEU A 15 45.79 9.17 -1.05
C LEU A 15 44.83 8.04 -1.41
N LYS A 16 45.23 6.78 -1.14
CA LYS A 16 44.37 5.61 -1.38
C LYS A 16 43.12 5.64 -0.55
N LEU A 17 43.22 6.03 0.72
CA LEU A 17 42.07 6.19 1.60
C LEU A 17 41.11 7.28 1.08
N GLY A 18 41.65 8.40 0.56
CA GLY A 18 40.89 9.46 -0.05
C GLY A 18 40.12 8.99 -1.30
N GLU A 19 40.78 8.20 -2.15
CA GLU A 19 40.15 7.59 -3.34
C GLU A 19 39.04 6.61 -2.95
N ASP A 20 39.26 5.76 -1.92
CA ASP A 20 38.26 4.82 -1.42
C ASP A 20 37.05 5.54 -0.82
N ILE A 21 37.26 6.64 -0.11
CA ILE A 21 36.16 7.47 0.43
C ILE A 21 35.31 8.05 -0.71
N VAL A 22 35.96 8.68 -1.72
CA VAL A 22 35.24 9.25 -2.87
C VAL A 22 34.49 8.17 -3.64
N ARG A 23 35.09 7.01 -3.85
CA ARG A 23 34.45 5.88 -4.51
C ARG A 23 33.23 5.38 -3.73
N THR A 24 33.35 5.27 -2.41
CA THR A 24 32.25 4.83 -1.54
C THR A 24 31.12 5.85 -1.56
N GLN A 25 31.41 7.15 -1.49
CA GLN A 25 30.40 8.20 -1.58
C GLN A 25 29.67 8.16 -2.92
N ASN A 26 30.38 8.05 -4.04
CA ASN A 26 29.77 7.95 -5.36
C ASN A 26 28.87 6.71 -5.49
N ASN A 27 29.29 5.56 -4.93
CA ASN A 27 28.47 4.37 -4.93
C ASN A 27 27.18 4.55 -4.12
N LEU A 28 27.26 5.17 -2.93
CA LEU A 28 26.09 5.47 -2.09
C LEU A 28 25.14 6.44 -2.80
N GLU A 29 25.66 7.47 -3.45
CA GLU A 29 24.86 8.43 -4.19
C GLU A 29 24.14 7.76 -5.38
N ASN A 30 24.83 6.91 -6.12
CA ASN A 30 24.25 6.14 -7.21
C ASN A 30 23.15 5.20 -6.73
N GLN A 31 23.36 4.48 -5.63
CA GLN A 31 22.34 3.60 -5.04
C GLN A 31 21.13 4.40 -4.57
N ARG A 32 21.35 5.55 -3.93
CA ARG A 32 20.27 6.45 -3.51
C ARG A 32 19.46 6.93 -4.70
N ASN A 33 20.12 7.43 -5.74
CA ASN A 33 19.45 7.89 -6.96
C ASN A 33 18.66 6.79 -7.66
N GLN A 34 19.17 5.55 -7.64
CA GLN A 34 18.47 4.39 -8.16
C GLN A 34 17.21 4.07 -7.34
N LEU A 35 17.29 4.11 -6.01
CA LEU A 35 16.12 3.90 -5.14
C LEU A 35 15.08 5.02 -5.33
N ASP A 36 15.52 6.27 -5.37
CA ASP A 36 14.63 7.42 -5.60
C ASP A 36 13.90 7.30 -6.96
N SER A 37 14.60 6.83 -7.98
CA SER A 37 14.01 6.57 -9.31
C SER A 37 12.97 5.45 -9.25
N ILE A 38 13.28 4.32 -8.59
CA ILE A 38 12.34 3.21 -8.43
C ILE A 38 11.08 3.70 -7.74
N LEU A 39 11.22 4.39 -6.60
CA LEU A 39 10.09 4.92 -5.84
C LEU A 39 9.26 5.94 -6.62
N ALA A 40 9.91 6.75 -7.48
CA ALA A 40 9.22 7.74 -8.30
C ALA A 40 8.35 7.14 -9.40
N TYR A 41 8.73 5.96 -9.92
CA TYR A 41 7.99 5.26 -10.97
C TYR A 41 7.05 4.17 -10.47
N MET A 42 7.04 3.89 -9.16
CA MET A 42 6.06 2.97 -8.58
C MET A 42 4.65 3.55 -8.68
N VAL A 43 3.71 2.72 -9.12
CA VAL A 43 2.28 3.04 -9.12
C VAL A 43 1.74 3.08 -7.69
N ASP A 44 2.18 2.14 -6.85
CA ASP A 44 1.80 2.08 -5.46
C ASP A 44 2.37 3.25 -4.66
N GLY A 45 1.58 3.78 -3.74
CA GLY A 45 2.04 4.74 -2.76
C GLY A 45 2.89 4.06 -1.69
N VAL A 46 4.00 4.67 -1.33
CA VAL A 46 4.87 4.19 -0.24
C VAL A 46 5.10 5.31 0.76
N ILE A 47 4.86 5.02 2.02
CA ILE A 47 5.11 5.92 3.15
C ILE A 47 5.97 5.19 4.16
N ALA A 48 7.04 5.82 4.62
CA ALA A 48 7.84 5.31 5.72
C ALA A 48 7.77 6.24 6.92
N THR A 49 7.81 5.66 8.12
CA THR A 49 7.75 6.39 9.39
C THR A 49 8.97 6.13 10.24
N ASP A 50 9.19 7.01 11.20
CA ASP A 50 10.07 6.72 12.32
C ASP A 50 9.40 5.76 13.33
N ARG A 51 10.10 5.41 14.40
CA ARG A 51 9.60 4.53 15.47
C ARG A 51 8.46 5.11 16.30
N ARG A 52 8.09 6.37 16.10
CA ARG A 52 6.97 7.05 16.76
C ARG A 52 5.76 7.20 15.85
N GLY A 53 5.87 6.77 14.59
CA GLY A 53 4.82 6.90 13.60
C GLY A 53 4.84 8.21 12.83
N ASN A 54 5.85 9.06 13.03
CA ASN A 54 5.98 10.29 12.25
C ASN A 54 6.52 9.96 10.86
N ILE A 55 5.89 10.49 9.84
CA ILE A 55 6.26 10.25 8.44
C ILE A 55 7.60 10.91 8.14
N ILE A 56 8.53 10.11 7.62
CA ILE A 56 9.88 10.53 7.22
C ILE A 56 10.11 10.45 5.72
N MET A 57 9.26 9.73 5.00
CA MET A 57 9.35 9.58 3.55
C MET A 57 7.98 9.25 2.97
N ALA A 58 7.67 9.82 1.82
CA ALA A 58 6.55 9.44 0.98
C ALA A 58 6.96 9.56 -0.50
N ASN A 59 6.57 8.60 -1.33
CA ASN A 59 6.80 8.70 -2.76
C ASN A 59 5.71 9.54 -3.44
N LYS A 60 5.92 9.83 -4.72
CA LYS A 60 5.01 10.68 -5.51
C LYS A 60 3.58 10.13 -5.57
N SER A 61 3.43 8.81 -5.70
CA SER A 61 2.11 8.16 -5.74
C SER A 61 1.36 8.31 -4.42
N ALA A 62 2.04 8.16 -3.27
CA ALA A 62 1.42 8.39 -1.97
C ALA A 62 0.91 9.82 -1.79
N LEU A 63 1.69 10.82 -2.22
CA LEU A 63 1.29 12.22 -2.20
C LEU A 63 0.06 12.47 -3.07
N HIS A 64 0.02 11.87 -4.25
CA HIS A 64 -1.12 11.95 -5.16
C HIS A 64 -2.38 11.34 -4.56
N TYR A 65 -2.31 10.11 -4.04
CA TYR A 65 -3.44 9.42 -3.44
C TYR A 65 -3.98 10.10 -2.18
N LEU A 66 -3.12 10.74 -1.40
CA LEU A 66 -3.51 11.46 -0.19
C LEU A 66 -3.85 12.94 -0.43
N ASN A 67 -3.78 13.39 -1.69
CA ASN A 67 -4.03 14.76 -2.09
C ASN A 67 -3.30 15.77 -1.21
N THR A 68 -1.99 15.58 -1.07
CA THR A 68 -1.15 16.39 -0.18
C THR A 68 0.24 16.61 -0.77
N ASP A 69 0.94 17.57 -0.20
CA ASP A 69 2.33 17.87 -0.55
C ASP A 69 3.29 17.28 0.48
N ASN A 70 4.53 17.05 0.05
CA ASN A 70 5.57 16.48 0.89
C ASN A 70 5.81 17.29 2.19
N ASP A 71 5.87 18.62 2.08
CA ASP A 71 6.12 19.49 3.22
C ASP A 71 4.98 19.45 4.26
N LEU A 72 3.75 19.26 3.80
CA LEU A 72 2.59 19.13 4.68
C LEU A 72 2.49 17.75 5.34
N LEU A 73 3.07 16.74 4.73
CA LEU A 73 3.01 15.35 5.18
C LEU A 73 4.09 15.02 6.20
N MET A 74 5.30 15.57 5.99
CA MET A 74 6.45 15.28 6.84
C MET A 74 6.19 15.61 8.30
N GLN A 75 6.69 14.76 9.19
CA GLN A 75 6.56 14.86 10.66
C GLN A 75 5.13 14.69 11.20
N LYS A 76 4.13 14.52 10.35
CA LYS A 76 2.78 14.16 10.82
C LYS A 76 2.72 12.67 11.16
N ASN A 77 1.85 12.31 12.09
CA ASN A 77 1.64 10.91 12.44
C ASN A 77 0.84 10.19 11.35
N ILE A 78 1.30 9.01 10.95
CA ILE A 78 0.67 8.22 9.88
C ILE A 78 -0.78 7.86 10.19
N VAL A 79 -1.10 7.60 11.45
CA VAL A 79 -2.46 7.25 11.91
C VAL A 79 -3.44 8.41 11.66
N GLU A 80 -2.99 9.65 11.89
CA GLU A 80 -3.78 10.86 11.65
C GLU A 80 -3.94 11.13 10.15
N VAL A 81 -2.85 10.99 9.38
CA VAL A 81 -2.84 11.21 7.93
C VAL A 81 -3.77 10.24 7.21
N LEU A 82 -3.76 8.97 7.60
CA LEU A 82 -4.65 7.95 7.04
C LEU A 82 -6.08 8.01 7.63
N LYS A 83 -6.32 8.87 8.62
CA LYS A 83 -7.62 9.04 9.30
C LYS A 83 -8.14 7.73 9.93
N ILE A 84 -7.25 6.96 10.50
CA ILE A 84 -7.55 5.66 11.12
C ILE A 84 -7.44 5.69 12.65
N ALA A 85 -7.28 6.87 13.24
CA ALA A 85 -7.09 7.06 14.69
C ALA A 85 -8.23 6.49 15.55
N ASP A 86 -9.43 6.37 14.99
CA ASP A 86 -10.59 5.79 15.69
C ASP A 86 -10.52 4.25 15.81
N GLN A 87 -9.72 3.60 14.94
CA GLN A 87 -9.64 2.14 14.86
C GLN A 87 -8.28 1.61 15.31
N TYR A 88 -7.21 2.34 15.04
CA TYR A 88 -5.84 1.94 15.28
C TYR A 88 -5.00 3.07 15.86
N ASN A 89 -4.18 2.74 16.85
CA ASN A 89 -3.03 3.58 17.22
C ASN A 89 -1.75 3.04 16.56
N PHE A 90 -0.66 3.78 16.66
CA PHE A 90 0.59 3.39 16.02
C PHE A 90 1.14 2.04 16.54
N TYR A 91 0.95 1.73 17.81
CA TYR A 91 1.37 0.44 18.40
C TYR A 91 0.56 -0.74 17.85
N ASP A 92 -0.72 -0.54 17.56
CA ASP A 92 -1.54 -1.56 16.90
C ASP A 92 -1.00 -1.88 15.50
N LEU A 93 -0.51 -0.88 14.77
CA LEU A 93 0.11 -1.09 13.46
C LEU A 93 1.41 -1.89 13.55
N LEU A 94 2.22 -1.64 14.60
CA LEU A 94 3.45 -2.38 14.86
C LEU A 94 3.20 -3.83 15.29
N GLU A 95 2.17 -4.07 16.09
CA GLU A 95 1.90 -5.38 16.68
C GLU A 95 1.15 -6.31 15.73
N LYS A 96 0.18 -5.78 15.01
CA LYS A 96 -0.77 -6.56 14.21
C LYS A 96 -0.48 -6.54 12.72
N GLU A 97 0.30 -5.57 12.23
CA GLU A 97 0.53 -5.33 10.80
C GLU A 97 -0.76 -5.48 9.98
N PRO A 98 -1.82 -4.73 10.29
CA PRO A 98 -3.14 -4.96 9.71
C PRO A 98 -3.14 -4.61 8.23
N GLU A 99 -4.05 -5.23 7.48
CA GLU A 99 -4.42 -4.78 6.14
C GLU A 99 -5.72 -4.00 6.27
N ILE A 100 -5.74 -2.77 5.79
CA ILE A 100 -6.90 -1.88 5.88
C ILE A 100 -7.27 -1.31 4.53
N THR A 101 -8.55 -1.00 4.35
CA THR A 101 -9.03 -0.28 3.17
C THR A 101 -9.63 1.04 3.61
N ILE A 102 -9.22 2.12 2.97
CA ILE A 102 -9.77 3.46 3.20
C ILE A 102 -10.33 4.02 1.90
N GLU A 103 -11.40 4.79 2.00
CA GLU A 103 -11.91 5.61 0.91
C GLU A 103 -11.42 7.05 1.09
N THR A 104 -10.88 7.63 0.05
CA THR A 104 -10.37 9.00 0.04
C THR A 104 -10.59 9.64 -1.32
N HIS A 105 -10.12 10.88 -1.50
CA HIS A 105 -10.13 11.55 -2.79
C HIS A 105 -8.70 11.86 -3.18
N ASP A 106 -8.36 11.53 -4.41
CA ASP A 106 -7.03 11.82 -4.96
C ASP A 106 -6.85 13.31 -5.30
N ALA A 107 -5.69 13.66 -5.86
CA ALA A 107 -5.38 15.03 -6.27
C ALA A 107 -6.30 15.56 -7.39
N GLY A 108 -7.00 14.70 -8.13
CA GLY A 108 -8.03 15.02 -9.10
C GLY A 108 -9.43 15.17 -8.50
N ASN A 109 -9.58 15.03 -7.17
CA ASN A 109 -10.84 14.99 -6.43
C ASN A 109 -11.76 13.81 -6.85
N GLU A 110 -11.17 12.73 -7.38
CA GLU A 110 -11.87 11.49 -7.64
C GLU A 110 -11.87 10.60 -6.39
N SER A 111 -12.99 9.94 -6.11
CA SER A 111 -13.08 8.98 -5.01
C SER A 111 -12.28 7.72 -5.36
N ILE A 112 -11.33 7.38 -4.52
CA ILE A 112 -10.47 6.22 -4.66
C ILE A 112 -10.53 5.31 -3.44
N SER A 113 -10.39 4.01 -3.68
CA SER A 113 -10.30 2.96 -2.66
C SER A 113 -8.85 2.51 -2.53
N LEU A 114 -8.23 2.82 -1.40
CA LEU A 114 -6.85 2.46 -1.11
C LEU A 114 -6.79 1.26 -0.18
N HIS A 115 -6.17 0.18 -0.64
CA HIS A 115 -5.79 -0.94 0.19
C HIS A 115 -4.39 -0.72 0.74
N ILE A 116 -4.25 -0.72 2.05
CA ILE A 116 -3.01 -0.37 2.75
C ILE A 116 -2.50 -1.57 3.52
N LYS A 117 -1.24 -1.93 3.24
CA LYS A 117 -0.48 -2.94 3.97
C LYS A 117 0.63 -2.28 4.75
N PHE A 118 0.82 -2.72 5.98
CA PHE A 118 1.89 -2.25 6.84
C PHE A 118 2.95 -3.34 7.01
N ALA A 119 4.20 -2.93 7.00
CA ALA A 119 5.35 -3.79 7.29
C ALA A 119 6.32 -3.07 8.22
N ILE A 120 6.84 -3.79 9.20
CA ILE A 120 7.86 -3.26 10.11
C ILE A 120 9.22 -3.32 9.42
N PHE A 121 9.98 -2.24 9.47
CA PHE A 121 11.38 -2.30 9.09
C PHE A 121 12.30 -2.14 10.30
N ARG A 122 13.38 -2.92 10.30
CA ARG A 122 14.33 -3.02 11.40
C ARG A 122 15.72 -2.59 10.94
N ARG A 123 16.52 -2.09 11.88
CA ARG A 123 17.95 -1.90 11.68
C ARG A 123 18.66 -3.26 11.74
N GLU A 124 19.90 -3.32 11.28
CA GLU A 124 20.76 -4.51 11.41
C GLU A 124 20.87 -5.02 12.85
N SER A 125 20.79 -4.13 13.83
CA SER A 125 20.74 -4.46 15.26
C SER A 125 19.46 -5.15 15.73
N GLY A 126 18.44 -5.30 14.84
CA GLY A 126 17.12 -5.88 15.16
C GLY A 126 16.11 -4.93 15.78
N PHE A 127 16.52 -3.70 16.13
CA PHE A 127 15.59 -2.69 16.65
C PHE A 127 14.64 -2.17 15.56
N ILE A 128 13.38 -1.97 15.93
CA ILE A 128 12.37 -1.38 15.06
C ILE A 128 12.76 0.05 14.71
N SER A 129 12.90 0.34 13.42
CA SER A 129 13.15 1.68 12.90
C SER A 129 11.88 2.44 12.57
N GLY A 130 10.80 1.73 12.24
CA GLY A 130 9.52 2.29 11.89
C GLY A 130 8.65 1.31 11.12
N ILE A 131 7.64 1.82 10.43
CA ILE A 131 6.76 1.08 9.54
C ILE A 131 6.89 1.62 8.13
N ILE A 132 6.71 0.72 7.16
CA ILE A 132 6.45 1.05 5.78
C ILE A 132 4.98 0.75 5.52
N ALA A 133 4.23 1.73 5.01
CA ALA A 133 2.88 1.54 4.50
C ALA A 133 2.90 1.56 2.98
N VAL A 134 2.34 0.53 2.36
CA VAL A 134 2.15 0.44 0.91
C VAL A 134 0.68 0.65 0.61
N LEU A 135 0.37 1.68 -0.18
CA LEU A 135 -0.97 2.09 -0.58
C LEU A 135 -1.23 1.62 -2.01
N HIS A 136 -2.13 0.69 -2.18
CA HIS A 136 -2.52 0.15 -3.47
C HIS A 136 -3.91 0.66 -3.86
N ASP A 137 -4.03 1.27 -5.04
CA ASP A 137 -5.31 1.73 -5.56
C ASP A 137 -6.12 0.55 -6.12
N MET A 138 -7.21 0.22 -5.43
CA MET A 138 -8.11 -0.88 -5.77
C MET A 138 -9.43 -0.39 -6.40
N THR A 139 -9.51 0.88 -6.77
CA THR A 139 -10.75 1.51 -7.22
C THR A 139 -11.40 0.76 -8.39
N GLU A 140 -10.64 0.41 -9.40
CA GLU A 140 -11.19 -0.30 -10.57
C GLU A 140 -11.58 -1.75 -10.24
N GLN A 141 -10.78 -2.42 -9.41
CA GLN A 141 -11.09 -3.78 -8.94
C GLN A 141 -12.35 -3.80 -8.09
N ASP A 142 -12.50 -2.85 -7.17
CA ASP A 142 -13.69 -2.74 -6.32
C ASP A 142 -14.95 -2.38 -7.12
N LYS A 143 -14.83 -1.50 -8.12
CA LYS A 143 -15.93 -1.20 -9.05
C LYS A 143 -16.35 -2.45 -9.81
N ALA A 144 -15.42 -3.16 -10.42
CA ALA A 144 -15.70 -4.38 -11.17
C ALA A 144 -16.34 -5.47 -10.29
N GLU A 145 -15.87 -5.64 -9.05
CA GLU A 145 -16.45 -6.60 -8.12
C GLU A 145 -17.87 -6.20 -7.69
N ARG A 146 -18.14 -4.91 -7.44
CA ARG A 146 -19.48 -4.40 -7.13
C ARG A 146 -20.43 -4.64 -8.31
N GLU A 147 -20.01 -4.32 -9.53
CA GLU A 147 -20.79 -4.58 -10.75
C GLU A 147 -21.11 -6.06 -10.93
N ARG A 148 -20.11 -6.91 -10.72
CA ARG A 148 -20.30 -8.37 -10.77
C ARG A 148 -21.33 -8.85 -9.76
N ARG A 149 -21.25 -8.38 -8.50
CA ARG A 149 -22.20 -8.74 -7.45
C ARG A 149 -23.62 -8.27 -7.77
N LEU A 150 -23.76 -7.04 -8.26
CA LEU A 150 -25.06 -6.50 -8.69
C LEU A 150 -25.65 -7.31 -9.85
N PHE A 151 -24.82 -7.66 -10.84
CA PHE A 151 -25.24 -8.50 -11.95
C PHE A 151 -25.75 -9.87 -11.47
N VAL A 152 -25.01 -10.56 -10.63
CA VAL A 152 -25.41 -11.86 -10.06
C VAL A 152 -26.69 -11.74 -9.25
N SER A 153 -26.83 -10.68 -8.45
CA SER A 153 -28.03 -10.42 -7.67
C SER A 153 -29.25 -10.17 -8.57
N ASN A 154 -29.11 -9.34 -9.59
CA ASN A 154 -30.18 -9.02 -10.52
C ASN A 154 -30.61 -10.26 -11.32
N VAL A 155 -29.67 -11.03 -11.86
CA VAL A 155 -29.98 -12.28 -12.56
C VAL A 155 -30.67 -13.27 -11.64
N SER A 156 -30.24 -13.41 -10.39
CA SER A 156 -30.88 -14.28 -9.41
C SER A 156 -32.30 -13.86 -9.11
N HIS A 157 -32.58 -12.55 -9.00
CA HIS A 157 -33.94 -12.03 -8.82
C HIS A 157 -34.82 -12.25 -10.06
N GLU A 158 -34.29 -11.95 -11.26
CA GLU A 158 -35.02 -12.12 -12.51
C GLU A 158 -35.32 -13.60 -12.83
N LEU A 159 -34.47 -14.51 -12.45
CA LEU A 159 -34.68 -15.96 -12.60
C LEU A 159 -35.67 -16.51 -11.55
N ARG A 160 -35.70 -15.97 -10.34
CA ARG A 160 -36.57 -16.46 -9.28
C ARG A 160 -38.05 -16.31 -9.64
N THR A 161 -38.46 -15.19 -10.23
CA THR A 161 -39.85 -14.92 -10.59
C THR A 161 -40.40 -15.95 -11.58
N PRO A 162 -39.82 -16.21 -12.77
CA PRO A 162 -40.30 -17.24 -13.69
C PRO A 162 -40.21 -18.66 -13.10
N LEU A 163 -39.19 -18.97 -12.33
CA LEU A 163 -39.07 -20.27 -11.67
C LEU A 163 -40.18 -20.50 -10.63
N THR A 164 -40.53 -19.48 -9.87
CA THR A 164 -41.68 -19.55 -8.93
C THR A 164 -42.98 -19.75 -9.68
N SER A 165 -43.16 -19.07 -10.80
CA SER A 165 -44.33 -19.24 -11.66
C SER A 165 -44.43 -20.64 -12.26
N VAL A 166 -43.31 -21.15 -12.81
CA VAL A 166 -43.22 -22.53 -13.33
C VAL A 166 -43.56 -23.55 -12.24
N LYS A 167 -42.99 -23.36 -11.03
CA LYS A 167 -43.29 -24.25 -9.90
C LYS A 167 -44.76 -24.24 -9.54
N ALA A 168 -45.37 -23.05 -9.47
CA ALA A 168 -46.82 -22.91 -9.19
C ALA A 168 -47.68 -23.59 -10.24
N TYR A 169 -47.33 -23.46 -11.54
CA TYR A 169 -48.03 -24.16 -12.61
C TYR A 169 -47.89 -25.68 -12.53
N LEU A 170 -46.69 -26.19 -12.19
CA LEU A 170 -46.46 -27.63 -12.02
C LEU A 170 -47.25 -28.18 -10.84
N GLU A 171 -47.29 -27.49 -9.71
CA GLU A 171 -48.06 -27.88 -8.54
C GLU A 171 -49.60 -27.87 -8.87
N ALA A 172 -50.08 -26.88 -9.61
CA ALA A 172 -51.48 -26.84 -10.06
C ALA A 172 -51.82 -27.95 -11.03
N LEU A 173 -50.88 -28.36 -11.92
CA LEU A 173 -51.08 -29.48 -12.81
C LEU A 173 -51.08 -30.83 -12.09
N GLU A 174 -50.23 -31.01 -11.07
CA GLU A 174 -50.24 -32.21 -10.22
C GLU A 174 -51.57 -32.35 -9.49
N ASP A 175 -52.08 -31.26 -8.89
CA ASP A 175 -53.36 -31.25 -8.20
C ASP A 175 -54.55 -31.46 -9.18
N GLY A 176 -54.50 -30.82 -10.38
CA GLY A 176 -55.50 -30.96 -11.40
C GLY A 176 -55.46 -32.33 -12.10
N ALA A 177 -54.34 -32.97 -12.25
CA ALA A 177 -54.19 -34.31 -12.79
C ALA A 177 -54.77 -35.43 -11.87
N ILE A 178 -54.90 -35.13 -10.57
CA ILE A 178 -55.55 -36.02 -9.59
C ILE A 178 -57.09 -35.86 -9.67
N GLU A 179 -57.62 -34.67 -9.94
CA GLU A 179 -59.05 -34.45 -10.05
C GLU A 179 -59.66 -34.96 -11.36
N ASP A 180 -58.91 -34.99 -12.47
CA ASP A 180 -59.37 -35.51 -13.79
C ASP A 180 -59.37 -37.03 -13.87
N LYS A 181 -59.15 -37.78 -12.81
CA LYS A 181 -59.14 -39.23 -12.76
C LYS A 181 -60.37 -39.81 -12.03
N GLU A 182 -61.30 -39.02 -11.60
CA GLU A 182 -62.65 -39.45 -11.18
C GLU A 182 -63.67 -39.15 -12.27
#